data_18622a3fe2becdb9110ad33bab37ab0b
#
_entry.id   18622a3fe2becdb9110ad33bab37ab0b
#
_cell.length_a   1.000
_cell.length_b   1.000
_cell.length_c   1.000
_cell.angle_alpha   90.00
_cell.angle_beta   90.00
_cell.angle_gamma   90.00
#
_symmetry.space_group_name_H-M   'P 1'
#
loop_
_entity.id
_entity.type
_entity.pdbx_description
1 polymer ?
#
loop_
_entity_poly.entity_id
_entity_poly.type
_entity_poly.pdbx_seq_one_letter_code
_entity_poly.pdbx_strand_id
1 'polypeptide(L)'
;MSEHRHRTPLRGTKVVPRPKPADPDYTEVNYRYAGQTGHIHEVVEIGGRELAKVGFDDRKIVYYYLDDLEREEAAPKRTFHDLP
;
A
#
# COMPACT_ATOMS: atom_id res chain seq x y z
N MET A 1 21.65 12.37 -4.29
CA MET A 1 21.29 12.30 -4.06
C MET A 1 20.44 12.00 -3.36
N SER A 2 19.96 11.95 -3.02
CA SER A 2 19.16 11.91 -2.27
C SER A 2 18.00 11.46 -2.60
N GLU A 3 17.76 11.24 -3.46
CA GLU A 3 16.68 10.91 -3.86
C GLU A 3 16.21 9.79 -3.33
N HIS A 4 16.80 9.05 -2.97
CA HIS A 4 16.27 7.95 -2.60
C HIS A 4 15.62 8.05 -1.38
N ARG A 5 15.61 9.00 -0.77
CA ARG A 5 14.99 9.07 0.35
C ARG A 5 13.64 8.92 0.16
N HIS A 6 13.06 9.03 -0.87
CA HIS A 6 11.80 8.99 -1.06
C HIS A 6 11.34 7.77 -1.37
N ARG A 7 11.52 6.82 -1.46
CA ARG A 7 11.01 5.64 -1.71
C ARG A 7 9.58 5.61 -1.91
N THR A 8 8.94 6.54 -2.44
CA THR A 8 7.53 6.52 -2.79
C THR A 8 7.29 5.40 -3.77
N PRO A 9 6.39 4.51 -3.48
CA PRO A 9 6.15 3.40 -4.38
C PRO A 9 5.57 3.87 -5.69
N LEU A 10 5.88 3.17 -6.75
CA LEU A 10 5.37 3.54 -8.04
C LEU A 10 3.95 3.07 -8.20
N ARG A 11 3.24 3.75 -9.11
CA ARG A 11 1.92 3.35 -9.48
C ARG A 11 1.93 1.91 -9.90
N GLY A 12 0.96 1.16 -9.50
CA GLY A 12 0.87 -0.26 -9.81
C GLY A 12 1.53 -1.17 -8.80
N THR A 13 2.23 -0.61 -7.83
CA THR A 13 2.87 -1.43 -6.82
C THR A 13 1.81 -2.17 -6.02
N LYS A 14 1.99 -3.46 -5.81
CA LYS A 14 1.05 -4.23 -5.01
C LYS A 14 1.33 -4.02 -3.55
N VAL A 15 0.30 -3.76 -2.79
CA VAL A 15 0.42 -3.49 -1.37
C VAL A 15 -0.72 -4.14 -0.63
N VAL A 16 -0.52 -4.35 0.65
CA VAL A 16 -1.53 -4.90 1.54
C VAL A 16 -1.72 -3.92 2.68
N PRO A 17 -2.92 -3.39 2.86
CA PRO A 17 -3.14 -2.43 3.94
C PRO A 17 -3.12 -3.09 5.31
N ARG A 18 -2.47 -2.43 6.26
CA ARG A 18 -2.43 -2.88 7.64
C ARG A 18 -2.73 -1.70 8.53
N PRO A 19 -3.96 -1.20 8.49
CA PRO A 19 -4.28 -0.02 9.29
C PRO A 19 -4.23 -0.35 10.78
N LYS A 20 -3.85 0.64 11.58
CA LYS A 20 -3.81 0.44 13.00
C LYS A 20 -5.22 0.34 13.53
N PRO A 21 -5.45 -0.48 14.54
CA PRO A 21 -6.79 -0.64 15.08
C PRO A 21 -7.33 0.67 15.60
N ALA A 22 -8.59 0.91 15.34
CA ALA A 22 -9.29 2.07 15.90
C ALA A 22 -8.64 3.41 15.56
N ASP A 23 -8.02 3.51 14.41
CA ASP A 23 -7.43 4.75 13.99
C ASP A 23 -8.55 5.71 13.61
N PRO A 24 -8.65 6.87 14.25
CA PRO A 24 -9.76 7.79 13.98
C PRO A 24 -9.73 8.38 12.58
N ASP A 25 -8.62 8.26 11.88
CA ASP A 25 -8.56 8.80 10.53
C ASP A 25 -9.12 7.82 9.51
N TYR A 26 -9.52 6.63 9.92
CA TYR A 26 -10.02 5.65 9.01
C TYR A 26 -11.49 5.36 9.26
N THR A 27 -12.16 4.82 8.26
CA THR A 27 -13.55 4.47 8.39
C THR A 27 -13.69 2.97 8.21
N GLU A 28 -14.91 2.49 8.30
CA GLU A 28 -15.14 1.09 8.17
C GLU A 28 -14.59 0.53 6.87
N VAL A 29 -14.65 1.28 5.79
CA VAL A 29 -14.19 0.75 4.52
C VAL A 29 -12.70 0.48 4.56
N ASN A 30 -11.92 1.26 5.30
CA ASN A 30 -10.49 1.02 5.38
C ASN A 30 -10.22 -0.32 6.05
N TYR A 31 -11.03 -0.69 7.03
CA TYR A 31 -10.82 -1.95 7.71
C TYR A 31 -11.38 -3.12 6.93
N ARG A 32 -12.39 -2.86 6.09
CA ARG A 32 -12.95 -3.93 5.30
C ARG A 32 -11.94 -4.49 4.31
N TYR A 33 -11.10 -3.64 3.77
CA TYR A 33 -10.12 -4.09 2.80
C TYR A 33 -8.77 -4.41 3.42
N ALA A 34 -8.63 -4.28 4.73
CA ALA A 34 -7.36 -4.57 5.39
C ALA A 34 -6.99 -6.02 5.12
N GLY A 35 -5.75 -6.25 4.83
CA GLY A 35 -5.26 -7.60 4.57
C GLY A 35 -5.44 -8.07 3.13
N GLN A 36 -6.12 -7.29 2.30
CA GLN A 36 -6.31 -7.68 0.91
C GLN A 36 -5.27 -7.00 0.04
N THR A 37 -4.84 -7.65 -0.99
CA THR A 37 -3.85 -7.07 -1.89
C THR A 37 -4.53 -6.09 -2.84
N GLY A 38 -3.97 -4.91 -2.94
CA GLY A 38 -4.43 -3.93 -3.90
C GLY A 38 -3.24 -3.34 -4.63
N HIS A 39 -3.50 -2.36 -5.47
CA HIS A 39 -2.44 -1.71 -6.24
C HIS A 39 -2.49 -0.22 -6.00
N ILE A 40 -1.35 0.40 -5.90
CA ILE A 40 -1.29 1.84 -5.72
C ILE A 40 -1.62 2.53 -7.03
N HIS A 41 -2.61 3.41 -7.01
CA HIS A 41 -2.93 4.21 -8.18
C HIS A 41 -2.18 5.53 -8.13
N GLU A 42 -2.04 6.09 -6.95
CA GLU A 42 -1.44 7.40 -6.85
C GLU A 42 -1.06 7.65 -5.40
N VAL A 43 -0.04 8.41 -5.16
CA VAL A 43 0.33 8.83 -3.81
C VAL A 43 0.20 10.34 -3.77
N VAL A 44 -0.50 10.85 -2.78
CA VAL A 44 -0.68 12.28 -2.63
C VAL A 44 -0.21 12.68 -1.23
N GLU A 45 0.14 13.94 -1.08
CA GLU A 45 0.57 14.42 0.22
C GLU A 45 -0.45 15.39 0.73
N ILE A 46 -0.97 15.18 1.91
CA ILE A 46 -1.95 16.05 2.49
C ILE A 46 -1.52 16.32 3.91
N GLY A 47 -1.36 17.60 4.25
CA GLY A 47 -1.01 17.96 5.62
C GLY A 47 0.29 17.37 6.12
N GLY A 48 1.23 17.19 5.22
CA GLY A 48 2.53 16.66 5.62
C GLY A 48 2.58 15.14 5.70
N ARG A 49 1.49 14.47 5.34
CA ARG A 49 1.48 13.02 5.35
C ARG A 49 1.19 12.50 3.96
N GLU A 50 1.77 11.38 3.64
CA GLU A 50 1.53 10.79 2.35
C GLU A 50 0.43 9.74 2.43
N LEU A 51 -0.53 9.85 1.51
CA LEU A 51 -1.61 8.89 1.43
C LEU A 51 -1.57 8.25 0.07
N ALA A 52 -1.90 6.99 0.02
CA ALA A 52 -1.96 6.28 -1.25
C ALA A 52 -3.39 5.94 -1.58
N LYS A 53 -3.73 6.08 -2.84
CA LYS A 53 -5.01 5.63 -3.35
C LYS A 53 -4.78 4.21 -3.78
N VAL A 54 -5.42 3.27 -3.12
CA VAL A 54 -5.21 1.86 -3.39
C VAL A 54 -6.45 1.28 -4.06
N GLY A 55 -6.27 0.67 -5.20
CA GLY A 55 -7.38 0.06 -5.93
C GLY A 55 -7.43 -1.42 -5.67
N PHE A 56 -8.61 -1.95 -5.50
CA PHE A 56 -8.81 -3.37 -5.22
C PHE A 56 -9.55 -4.03 -6.36
N ASP A 57 -9.65 -5.35 -6.33
CA ASP A 57 -10.23 -6.09 -7.42
C ASP A 57 -11.65 -5.71 -7.76
N ASP A 58 -12.41 -5.23 -6.80
CA ASP A 58 -13.77 -4.84 -7.06
C ASP A 58 -13.85 -3.41 -7.57
N ARG A 59 -12.70 -2.85 -7.96
CA ARG A 59 -12.63 -1.50 -8.49
C ARG A 59 -12.88 -0.40 -7.48
N LYS A 60 -12.87 -0.73 -6.20
CA LYS A 60 -12.96 0.29 -5.18
C LYS A 60 -11.61 0.91 -4.99
N ILE A 61 -11.58 2.21 -4.73
CA ILE A 61 -10.35 2.91 -4.43
C ILE A 61 -10.48 3.38 -3.00
N VAL A 62 -9.53 3.01 -2.17
CA VAL A 62 -9.57 3.34 -0.75
C VAL A 62 -8.25 4.00 -0.40
N TYR A 63 -8.30 5.06 0.40
CA TYR A 63 -7.09 5.77 0.78
C TYR A 63 -6.51 5.21 2.05
N TYR A 64 -5.20 5.10 2.10
CA TYR A 64 -4.51 4.68 3.31
C TYR A 64 -3.26 5.54 3.46
N TYR A 65 -2.85 5.77 4.70
CA TYR A 65 -1.55 6.39 4.91
C TYR A 65 -0.49 5.44 4.37
N LEU A 66 0.51 5.99 3.74
CA LEU A 66 1.53 5.17 3.16
C LEU A 66 2.21 4.29 4.19
N ASP A 67 2.33 4.77 5.42
CA ASP A 67 2.96 4.00 6.48
C ASP A 67 2.17 2.76 6.88
N ASP A 68 0.92 2.67 6.52
CA ASP A 68 0.09 1.54 6.89
C ASP A 68 -0.03 0.53 5.76
N LEU A 69 0.79 0.65 4.74
CA LEU A 69 0.76 -0.28 3.62
C LEU A 69 2.04 -1.10 3.63
N GLU A 70 1.89 -2.40 3.41
CA GLU A 70 3.05 -3.26 3.26
C GLU A 70 3.17 -3.58 1.80
N ARG A 71 4.35 -3.50 1.26
CA ARG A 71 4.55 -3.84 -0.12
C ARG A 71 4.47 -5.36 -0.23
N GLU A 72 3.68 -5.84 -1.17
CA GLU A 72 3.61 -7.26 -1.35
C GLU A 72 4.80 -7.65 -2.18
N GLU A 73 5.83 -8.14 -1.58
CA GLU A 73 6.97 -8.39 -2.28
C GLU A 73 6.89 -9.62 -2.92
N ALA A 74 7.42 -9.71 -3.87
CA ALA A 74 7.31 -10.84 -4.54
C ALA A 74 8.27 -11.68 -4.07
N ALA A 75 8.53 -11.64 -3.06
CA ALA A 75 9.46 -12.39 -2.63
C ALA A 75 9.60 -13.54 -3.36
N PRO A 76 8.72 -13.96 -3.64
CA PRO A 76 8.80 -15.11 -4.25
C PRO A 76 9.68 -15.20 -5.27
N LYS A 77 9.75 -14.52 -5.91
CA LYS A 77 10.41 -14.67 -6.90
C LYS A 77 11.60 -15.16 -6.61
N ARG A 78 12.08 -15.03 -5.80
CA ARG A 78 13.26 -15.40 -5.67
C ARG A 78 13.31 -16.65 -5.26
N THR A 79 12.48 -17.17 -4.99
CA THR A 79 12.54 -18.30 -4.45
C THR A 79 12.68 -19.26 -5.32
N PHE A 80 12.54 -19.44 -6.04
CA PHE A 80 12.59 -20.27 -6.76
C PHE A 80 13.60 -20.54 -7.27
N HIS A 81 14.04 -20.19 -7.38
CA HIS A 81 15.01 -20.34 -7.97
C HIS A 81 15.80 -21.08 -7.40
N ASP A 82 15.55 -21.06 -6.79
CA ASP A 82 16.29 -21.65 -6.16
C ASP A 82 16.24 -22.93 -6.29
N LEU A 83 15.66 -23.27 -6.79
CA LEU A 83 15.62 -24.32 -6.88
C LEU A 83 16.30 -24.96 -7.34
N PRO A 84 16.56 -25.15 -7.50
CA PRO A 84 17.26 -25.75 -7.97
C PRO A 84 17.63 -26.31 -8.25
#